data_5a9174ca56da7cc92a23780baaa926be
#
_entry.id   5a9174ca56da7cc92a23780baaa926be
#
_cell.length_a   1.000
_cell.length_b   1.000
_cell.length_c   1.000
_cell.angle_alpha   90.00
_cell.angle_beta   90.00
_cell.angle_gamma   90.00
#
_symmetry.space_group_name_H-M   'P 1'
#
loop_
_entity.id
_entity.type
_entity.pdbx_description
1 polymer ?
#
loop_
_entity_poly.entity_id
_entity_poly.type
_entity_poly.pdbx_seq_one_letter_code
_entity_poly.pdbx_strand_id
1 'polypeptide(L)'
;VTYFLGPLIASVKQWHDYLKSYVILGEVPEQMNLTAKKTWIVTYDITDQKRLAAVYRVMKGFGDHLQLSVFRCELTDRQVIDMKQALLAAINAHEDQVLLFDLGSADGRGEEAISSLGQAYEKAGRKAIVI
;
A
#
# COMPACT_ATOMS: atom_id res chain seq x y z
N VAL A 1 -10.54 16.44 6.42
CA VAL A 1 -9.69 15.35 6.90
C VAL A 1 -10.42 14.60 7.97
N THR A 2 -10.74 13.38 7.69
CA THR A 2 -11.38 12.52 8.67
C THR A 2 -10.31 11.98 9.58
N TYR A 3 -10.27 12.45 10.81
CA TYR A 3 -9.36 11.89 11.78
C TYR A 3 -9.93 10.59 12.30
N PHE A 4 -9.14 9.57 12.27
CA PHE A 4 -9.48 8.31 12.88
C PHE A 4 -9.35 8.45 14.38
N LEU A 5 -10.50 8.49 15.09
CA LEU A 5 -10.56 8.57 16.54
C LEU A 5 -10.53 7.17 17.16
N GLY A 6 -9.59 6.37 16.71
CA GLY A 6 -9.36 5.06 17.28
C GLY A 6 -8.32 5.09 18.40
N PRO A 7 -8.09 3.96 19.06
CA PRO A 7 -7.04 3.85 20.05
C PRO A 7 -5.68 4.13 19.43
N LEU A 8 -4.76 4.67 20.20
CA LEU A 8 -3.38 4.85 19.78
C LEU A 8 -2.77 3.46 19.54
N ILE A 9 -2.46 3.17 18.27
CA ILE A 9 -2.01 1.84 17.87
C ILE A 9 -0.54 1.89 17.55
N ALA A 10 0.26 1.12 18.28
CA ALA A 10 1.71 1.11 18.16
C ALA A 10 2.22 0.18 17.04
N SER A 11 1.41 -0.75 16.54
CA SER A 11 1.83 -1.72 15.55
C SER A 11 0.72 -2.08 14.58
N VAL A 12 1.10 -2.57 13.40
CA VAL A 12 0.15 -3.06 12.39
C VAL A 12 -0.64 -4.26 12.90
N LYS A 13 -0.04 -5.09 13.74
CA LYS A 13 -0.75 -6.22 14.36
C LYS A 13 -1.90 -5.74 15.24
N GLN A 14 -1.67 -4.74 16.08
CA GLN A 14 -2.71 -4.14 16.91
C GLN A 14 -3.83 -3.55 16.07
N TRP A 15 -3.47 -2.88 14.98
CA TRP A 15 -4.43 -2.34 14.02
C TRP A 15 -5.29 -3.44 13.40
N HIS A 16 -4.67 -4.52 12.98
CA HIS A 16 -5.36 -5.67 12.42
C HIS A 16 -6.32 -6.30 13.44
N ASP A 17 -5.86 -6.51 14.67
CA ASP A 17 -6.68 -7.07 15.74
C ASP A 17 -7.85 -6.14 16.11
N TYR A 18 -7.61 -4.84 16.11
CA TYR A 18 -8.64 -3.84 16.32
C TYR A 18 -9.73 -3.92 15.23
N LEU A 19 -9.35 -4.00 13.98
CA LEU A 19 -10.29 -4.12 12.88
C LEU A 19 -11.09 -5.43 12.94
N LYS A 20 -10.45 -6.53 13.32
CA LYS A 20 -11.15 -7.82 13.51
C LYS A 20 -12.26 -7.72 14.55
N SER A 21 -12.04 -6.93 15.61
CA SER A 21 -13.07 -6.78 16.64
C SER A 21 -14.35 -6.13 16.10
N TYR A 22 -14.24 -5.19 15.18
CA TYR A 22 -15.39 -4.61 14.51
C TYR A 22 -16.13 -5.61 13.64
N VAL A 23 -15.40 -6.45 12.91
CA VAL A 23 -16.00 -7.50 12.07
C VAL A 23 -16.79 -8.50 12.92
N ILE A 24 -16.23 -8.91 14.07
CA ILE A 24 -16.89 -9.84 15.00
C ILE A 24 -18.17 -9.22 15.58
N LEU A 25 -18.16 -7.92 15.89
CA LEU A 25 -19.31 -7.21 16.42
C LEU A 25 -20.33 -6.81 15.35
N GLY A 26 -20.03 -7.07 14.07
CA GLY A 26 -20.87 -6.63 12.95
C GLY A 26 -20.84 -5.12 12.72
N GLU A 27 -19.90 -4.42 13.33
CA GLU A 27 -19.72 -2.98 13.21
C GLU A 27 -18.51 -2.70 12.33
N VAL A 28 -18.70 -1.92 11.26
CA VAL A 28 -17.61 -1.45 10.41
C VAL A 28 -17.52 0.05 10.58
N PRO A 29 -16.33 0.62 10.89
CA PRO A 29 -16.17 2.07 10.96
C PRO A 29 -16.63 2.73 9.67
N GLU A 30 -17.36 3.84 9.79
CA GLU A 30 -17.88 4.60 8.63
C GLU A 30 -16.78 5.00 7.65
N GLN A 31 -15.56 5.22 8.15
CA GLN A 31 -14.41 5.61 7.34
C GLN A 31 -13.81 4.43 6.56
N MET A 32 -14.26 3.21 6.82
CA MET A 32 -13.69 2.03 6.22
C MET A 32 -14.65 1.42 5.20
N ASN A 33 -14.27 1.51 3.94
CA ASN A 33 -14.93 0.77 2.86
C ASN A 33 -14.04 -0.42 2.49
N LEU A 34 -14.51 -1.63 2.82
CA LEU A 34 -13.73 -2.86 2.62
C LEU A 34 -13.59 -3.30 1.17
N THR A 35 -14.36 -2.71 0.27
CA THR A 35 -14.36 -3.08 -1.16
C THR A 35 -13.72 -2.04 -2.06
N ALA A 36 -13.78 -0.77 -1.67
CA ALA A 36 -13.19 0.30 -2.46
C ALA A 36 -11.66 0.25 -2.39
N LYS A 37 -11.02 0.50 -3.51
CA LYS A 37 -9.56 0.55 -3.61
C LYS A 37 -9.07 1.98 -3.71
N LYS A 38 -7.92 2.21 -3.10
CA LYS A 38 -7.14 3.43 -3.26
C LYS A 38 -5.83 3.12 -3.96
N THR A 39 -5.32 4.11 -4.67
CA THR A 39 -3.98 4.04 -5.25
C THR A 39 -2.96 4.50 -4.25
N TRP A 40 -1.93 3.68 -4.07
CA TRP A 40 -0.81 3.98 -3.19
C TRP A 40 0.49 3.95 -3.98
N ILE A 41 1.36 4.90 -3.71
CA ILE A 41 2.77 4.79 -4.08
C ILE A 41 3.53 4.37 -2.83
N VAL A 42 4.30 3.32 -2.96
CA VAL A 42 5.17 2.82 -1.90
C VAL A 42 6.61 2.93 -2.36
N THR A 43 7.40 3.62 -1.56
CA THR A 43 8.84 3.76 -1.81
C THR A 43 9.59 3.24 -0.60
N TYR A 44 10.78 2.69 -0.83
CA TYR A 44 11.58 2.18 0.27
C TYR A 44 13.06 2.47 0.06
N ASP A 45 13.74 2.67 1.18
CA ASP A 45 15.18 2.87 1.26
C ASP A 45 15.76 1.84 2.24
N ILE A 46 16.42 0.83 1.71
CA ILE A 46 16.89 -0.32 2.48
C ILE A 46 18.34 -0.59 2.12
N THR A 47 19.20 -0.57 3.13
CA THR A 47 20.65 -0.69 2.94
C THR A 47 21.13 -2.13 2.81
N ASP A 48 20.48 -3.07 3.49
CA ASP A 48 20.87 -4.47 3.46
C ASP A 48 20.31 -5.19 2.24
N GLN A 49 21.16 -5.89 1.50
CA GLN A 49 20.77 -6.57 0.25
C GLN A 49 19.73 -7.67 0.45
N LYS A 50 19.80 -8.41 1.54
CA LYS A 50 18.83 -9.48 1.82
C LYS A 50 17.47 -8.91 2.16
N ARG A 51 17.43 -7.85 2.97
CA ARG A 51 16.18 -7.18 3.31
C ARG A 51 15.59 -6.46 2.09
N LEU A 52 16.43 -5.85 1.27
CA LEU A 52 16.00 -5.23 0.01
C LEU A 52 15.28 -6.24 -0.88
N ALA A 53 15.88 -7.42 -1.06
CA ALA A 53 15.27 -8.50 -1.85
C ALA A 53 13.95 -8.99 -1.22
N ALA A 54 13.90 -9.08 0.11
CA ALA A 54 12.69 -9.50 0.81
C ALA A 54 11.55 -8.49 0.63
N VAL A 55 11.84 -7.20 0.76
CA VAL A 55 10.86 -6.12 0.53
C VAL A 55 10.37 -6.09 -0.91
N TYR A 56 11.26 -6.26 -1.86
CA TYR A 56 10.90 -6.35 -3.28
C TYR A 56 9.89 -7.50 -3.53
N ARG A 57 10.15 -8.67 -2.96
CA ARG A 57 9.23 -9.82 -3.08
C ARG A 57 7.88 -9.54 -2.45
N VAL A 58 7.86 -8.91 -1.28
CA VAL A 58 6.60 -8.49 -0.65
C VAL A 58 5.83 -7.54 -1.56
N MET A 59 6.49 -6.52 -2.06
CA MET A 59 5.83 -5.51 -2.89
C MET A 59 5.33 -6.06 -4.22
N LYS A 60 6.01 -7.04 -4.80
CA LYS A 60 5.54 -7.73 -6.01
C LYS A 60 4.18 -8.42 -5.79
N GLY A 61 3.87 -8.80 -4.58
CA GLY A 61 2.58 -9.38 -4.23
C GLY A 61 1.45 -8.37 -4.06
N PHE A 62 1.77 -7.08 -3.95
CA PHE A 62 0.78 -6.03 -3.68
C PHE A 62 0.61 -5.01 -4.80
N GLY A 63 1.57 -4.88 -5.69
CA GLY A 63 1.48 -3.86 -6.72
C GLY A 63 2.47 -4.04 -7.86
N ASP A 64 2.58 -3.00 -8.64
CA ASP A 64 3.39 -2.95 -9.85
C ASP A 64 4.67 -2.17 -9.62
N HIS A 65 5.78 -2.77 -10.00
CA HIS A 65 7.09 -2.13 -9.94
C HIS A 65 7.18 -1.03 -10.99
N LEU A 66 7.38 0.21 -10.55
CA LEU A 66 7.52 1.35 -11.46
C LEU A 66 8.97 1.69 -11.75
N GLN A 67 9.75 1.94 -10.72
CA GLN A 67 11.15 2.35 -10.80
C GLN A 67 11.86 1.87 -9.55
N LEU A 68 13.12 1.46 -9.67
CA LEU A 68 14.00 1.07 -8.55
C LEU A 68 13.22 0.56 -7.31
N SER A 69 13.04 1.42 -6.32
CA SER A 69 12.34 1.12 -5.06
C SER A 69 10.97 1.78 -5.00
N VAL A 70 10.27 1.87 -6.13
CA VAL A 70 8.96 2.52 -6.24
C VAL A 70 7.94 1.55 -6.80
N PHE A 71 6.86 1.35 -6.06
CA PHE A 71 5.73 0.52 -6.46
C PHE A 71 4.44 1.34 -6.46
N ARG A 72 3.57 1.02 -7.39
CA ARG A 72 2.20 1.50 -7.45
C ARG A 72 1.26 0.36 -7.10
N CYS A 73 0.38 0.59 -6.13
CA CYS A 73 -0.55 -0.41 -5.63
C CYS A 73 -1.98 0.13 -5.68
N GLU A 74 -2.92 -0.72 -6.05
CA GLU A 74 -4.35 -0.46 -5.89
C GLU A 74 -4.88 -1.40 -4.83
N LEU A 75 -5.18 -0.88 -3.64
CA LEU A 75 -5.45 -1.70 -2.48
C LEU A 75 -6.72 -1.25 -1.75
N THR A 76 -7.45 -2.24 -1.23
CA THR A 76 -8.47 -2.00 -0.22
C THR A 76 -7.80 -1.65 1.11
N ASP A 77 -8.56 -1.10 2.04
CA ASP A 77 -8.03 -0.79 3.38
C ASP A 77 -7.46 -2.04 4.07
N ARG A 78 -8.09 -3.18 3.89
CA ARG A 78 -7.61 -4.46 4.42
C ARG A 78 -6.27 -4.85 3.81
N GLN A 79 -6.13 -4.70 2.50
CA GLN A 79 -4.89 -5.03 1.80
C GLN A 79 -3.74 -4.12 2.21
N VAL A 80 -4.02 -2.84 2.49
CA VAL A 80 -3.00 -1.92 3.02
C VAL A 80 -2.47 -2.42 4.36
N ILE A 81 -3.34 -2.89 5.24
CA ILE A 81 -2.95 -3.44 6.53
C ILE A 81 -2.08 -4.68 6.35
N ASP A 82 -2.50 -5.59 5.48
CA ASP A 82 -1.74 -6.81 5.18
C ASP A 82 -0.37 -6.48 4.59
N MET A 83 -0.29 -5.51 3.70
CA MET A 83 0.97 -5.03 3.13
C MET A 83 1.89 -4.45 4.20
N LYS A 84 1.38 -3.58 5.04
CA LYS A 84 2.16 -2.98 6.14
C LYS A 84 2.70 -4.05 7.08
N GLN A 85 1.89 -5.04 7.42
CA GLN A 85 2.32 -6.13 8.27
C GLN A 85 3.46 -6.94 7.62
N ALA A 86 3.33 -7.27 6.34
CA ALA A 86 4.35 -8.00 5.61
C ALA A 86 5.65 -7.20 5.48
N LEU A 87 5.55 -5.89 5.24
CA LEU A 87 6.72 -5.01 5.18
C LEU A 87 7.44 -4.90 6.52
N LEU A 88 6.70 -4.73 7.61
CA LEU A 88 7.30 -4.67 8.96
C LEU A 88 8.04 -5.97 9.32
N ALA A 89 7.57 -7.10 8.85
CA ALA A 89 8.25 -8.38 9.05
C ALA A 89 9.55 -8.50 8.23
N ALA A 90 9.66 -7.76 7.14
CA ALA A 90 10.79 -7.84 6.21
C ALA A 90 11.89 -6.81 6.48
N ILE A 91 11.57 -5.69 7.13
CA ILE A 91 12.51 -4.59 7.36
C ILE A 91 13.15 -4.62 8.74
N ASN A 92 14.23 -3.86 8.89
CA ASN A 92 14.75 -3.45 10.18
C ASN A 92 14.28 -2.01 10.44
N ALA A 93 13.39 -1.83 11.42
CA ALA A 93 12.77 -0.53 11.69
C ALA A 93 13.75 0.57 12.11
N HIS A 94 14.95 0.20 12.56
CA HIS A 94 15.98 1.16 12.97
C HIS A 94 16.89 1.61 11.82
N GLU A 95 16.93 0.84 10.73
CA GLU A 95 17.86 1.11 9.62
C GLU A 95 17.14 1.40 8.31
N ASP A 96 15.92 0.91 8.16
CA ASP A 96 15.18 0.95 6.91
C ASP A 96 14.00 1.91 7.00
N GLN A 97 13.63 2.48 5.85
CA GLN A 97 12.46 3.34 5.75
C GLN A 97 11.57 2.91 4.59
N VAL A 98 10.28 2.87 4.85
CA VAL A 98 9.25 2.69 3.82
C VAL A 98 8.29 3.87 3.91
N LEU A 99 8.05 4.53 2.77
CA LEU A 99 7.09 5.63 2.68
C LEU A 99 5.89 5.19 1.87
N LEU A 100 4.71 5.55 2.32
CA LEU A 100 3.45 5.24 1.65
C LEU A 100 2.72 6.55 1.35
N PHE A 101 2.32 6.72 0.09
CA PHE A 101 1.61 7.91 -0.37
C PHE A 101 0.21 7.50 -0.81
N ASP A 102 -0.81 8.00 -0.13
CA ASP A 102 -2.21 7.81 -0.50
C ASP A 102 -2.59 8.80 -1.60
N LEU A 103 -2.83 8.31 -2.80
CA LEU A 103 -3.23 9.14 -3.94
C LEU A 103 -4.75 9.25 -4.10
N GLY A 104 -5.51 8.63 -3.21
CA GLY A 104 -6.96 8.66 -3.27
C GLY A 104 -7.56 7.48 -4.04
N SER A 105 -8.85 7.59 -4.33
CA SER A 105 -9.61 6.52 -4.98
C SER A 105 -8.97 6.06 -6.28
N ALA A 106 -8.86 4.74 -6.45
CA ALA A 106 -8.28 4.14 -7.67
C ALA A 106 -9.12 4.43 -8.93
N ASP A 107 -10.42 4.66 -8.76
CA ASP A 107 -11.34 5.01 -9.87
C ASP A 107 -11.44 6.52 -10.12
N GLY A 108 -10.81 7.32 -9.28
CA GLY A 108 -10.88 8.78 -9.36
C GLY A 108 -9.49 9.38 -9.42
N ARG A 109 -9.17 10.19 -8.42
CA ARG A 109 -7.90 10.93 -8.37
C ARG A 109 -6.67 10.02 -8.45
N GLY A 110 -6.73 8.84 -7.87
CA GLY A 110 -5.60 7.91 -7.89
C GLY A 110 -5.22 7.43 -9.28
N GLU A 111 -6.18 7.34 -10.18
CA GLU A 111 -5.92 6.94 -11.57
C GLU A 111 -5.16 8.03 -12.35
N GLU A 112 -5.44 9.29 -12.06
CA GLU A 112 -4.91 10.45 -12.80
C GLU A 112 -3.70 11.09 -12.12
N ALA A 113 -3.33 10.63 -10.93
CA ALA A 113 -2.34 11.30 -10.10
C ALA A 113 -0.91 11.14 -10.58
N ILE A 114 -0.64 10.17 -11.45
CA ILE A 114 0.70 9.88 -11.96
C ILE A 114 0.79 10.32 -13.42
N SER A 115 1.73 11.19 -13.70
CA SER A 115 2.08 11.62 -15.06
C SER A 115 3.55 11.32 -15.32
N SER A 116 3.91 11.17 -16.58
CA SER A 116 5.28 10.88 -16.96
C SER A 116 5.81 11.92 -17.95
N LEU A 117 7.10 12.14 -17.88
CA LEU A 117 7.88 12.86 -18.88
C LEU A 117 8.85 11.87 -19.51
N GLY A 118 9.09 11.99 -20.80
CA GLY A 118 9.93 11.04 -21.51
C GLY A 118 9.13 9.84 -21.96
N GLN A 119 9.50 8.66 -21.47
CA GLN A 119 8.75 7.44 -21.79
C GLN A 119 7.36 7.48 -21.15
N ALA A 120 6.38 6.95 -21.89
CA ALA A 120 5.00 6.90 -21.40
C ALA A 120 4.88 6.00 -20.17
N TYR A 121 4.10 6.46 -19.19
CA TYR A 121 3.69 5.64 -18.06
C TYR A 121 2.49 4.79 -18.50
N GLU A 122 2.65 3.48 -18.39
CA GLU A 122 1.58 2.54 -18.65
C GLU A 122 1.20 1.82 -17.35
N LYS A 123 -0.09 1.86 -17.06
CA LYS A 123 -0.64 1.11 -15.94
C LYS A 123 -0.61 -0.38 -16.29
N ALA A 124 -0.07 -1.22 -15.39
CA ALA A 124 -0.06 -2.66 -15.59
C ALA A 124 -1.48 -3.19 -15.84
N GLY A 125 -1.62 -4.12 -16.75
CA GLY A 125 -2.92 -4.65 -17.19
C GLY A 125 -3.62 -3.85 -18.27
N ARG A 126 -3.12 -2.66 -18.59
CA ARG A 126 -3.60 -1.82 -19.70
C ARG A 126 -2.58 -1.73 -20.83
N LYS A 127 -1.67 -2.66 -20.91
CA LYS A 127 -0.78 -2.72 -22.08
C LYS A 127 -1.66 -2.89 -23.31
N ALA A 128 -1.58 -1.91 -24.20
CA ALA A 128 -2.21 -2.03 -25.50
C ALA A 128 -1.70 -3.34 -26.13
N ILE A 129 -2.63 -4.23 -26.43
CA ILE A 129 -2.31 -5.37 -27.26
C ILE A 129 -2.06 -4.79 -28.62
N VAL A 130 -0.81 -4.65 -28.98
CA VAL A 130 -0.44 -4.33 -30.35
C VAL A 130 -0.66 -5.61 -31.16
N ILE A 131 -1.73 -5.59 -31.85
CA ILE A 131 -2.03 -6.65 -32.80
C ILE A 131 -1.19 -6.41 -34.07
#